data_fe0356090ab959bdf286d971f545f60c
#
_entry.id   fe0356090ab959bdf286d971f545f60c
#
_cell.length_a   1.000
_cell.length_b   1.000
_cell.length_c   1.000
_cell.angle_alpha   90.00
_cell.angle_beta   90.00
_cell.angle_gamma   90.00
#
_symmetry.space_group_name_H-M   'P 1'
#
loop_
_entity.id
_entity.type
_entity.pdbx_description
1 polymer ?
#
loop_
_entity_poly.entity_id
_entity_poly.type
_entity_poly.pdbx_seq_one_letter_code
_entity_poly.pdbx_strand_id
1 'polypeptide(L)'
;MATTNDLKNGTVLNIDGQLWSVVEFQHVKPGKGPAFVRTKLKGVTSGKVVAKTFNAGVKVETANVDRRDMQYLYLDGTGYVFMDTSDYEQIAVPEDIVGDAKNFLLEGAEVIVALHEGLPLYIDLPASVVMEITYTEPGLQGDRSTGGTKPATIETGYQIQVPLFLEAGTKVKVDTRTGDYLGRVND
;
A
#
# COMPACT_ATOMS: atom_id res chain seq x y z
N MET A 1 -0.86 25.58 -14.44
CA MET A 1 -0.38 24.42 -15.23
C MET A 1 1.09 24.22 -14.93
N ALA A 2 1.47 22.96 -14.71
CA ALA A 2 2.86 22.60 -14.50
C ALA A 2 3.56 22.24 -15.81
N THR A 3 4.89 22.27 -15.80
CA THR A 3 5.72 21.77 -16.89
C THR A 3 6.62 20.66 -16.37
N THR A 4 7.32 19.98 -17.27
CA THR A 4 8.28 18.95 -16.86
C THR A 4 9.41 19.48 -15.98
N ASN A 5 9.64 20.80 -15.97
CA ASN A 5 10.63 21.44 -15.09
C ASN A 5 10.18 21.47 -13.62
N ASP A 6 8.90 21.31 -13.37
CA ASP A 6 8.30 21.33 -12.03
C ASP A 6 8.15 19.96 -11.41
N LEU A 7 8.57 18.88 -12.10
CA LEU A 7 8.43 17.52 -11.63
C LEU A 7 9.27 17.25 -10.39
N LYS A 8 8.65 16.58 -9.43
CA LYS A 8 9.27 16.07 -8.21
C LYS A 8 8.82 14.63 -7.99
N ASN A 9 9.59 13.87 -7.23
CA ASN A 9 9.15 12.55 -6.79
C ASN A 9 7.85 12.69 -5.98
N GLY A 10 6.85 11.90 -6.32
CA GLY A 10 5.53 11.98 -5.70
C GLY A 10 4.52 12.88 -6.43
N THR A 11 4.96 13.69 -7.40
CA THR A 11 4.03 14.46 -8.25
C THR A 11 3.08 13.49 -8.97
N VAL A 12 1.78 13.76 -8.92
CA VAL A 12 0.78 12.94 -9.63
C VAL A 12 0.38 13.64 -10.92
N LEU A 13 0.50 12.91 -12.01
CA LEU A 13 0.16 13.38 -13.36
C LEU A 13 -1.13 12.70 -13.83
N ASN A 14 -1.97 13.47 -14.51
CA ASN A 14 -3.11 12.93 -15.25
C ASN A 14 -2.68 12.79 -16.71
N ILE A 15 -2.60 11.55 -17.18
CA ILE A 15 -2.26 11.23 -18.57
C ILE A 15 -3.40 10.40 -19.14
N ASP A 16 -4.12 10.98 -20.09
CA ASP A 16 -5.27 10.33 -20.76
C ASP A 16 -6.33 9.80 -19.76
N GLY A 17 -6.59 10.56 -18.71
CA GLY A 17 -7.57 10.21 -17.68
C GLY A 17 -7.06 9.23 -16.62
N GLN A 18 -5.82 8.79 -16.71
CA GLN A 18 -5.19 7.92 -15.72
C GLN A 18 -4.20 8.69 -14.86
N LEU A 19 -4.18 8.39 -13.57
CA LEU A 19 -3.28 9.04 -12.62
C LEU A 19 -2.00 8.23 -12.46
N TRP A 20 -0.87 8.94 -12.57
CA TRP A 20 0.47 8.37 -12.46
C TRP A 20 1.30 9.16 -11.47
N SER A 21 1.95 8.48 -10.54
CA SER A 21 2.88 9.11 -9.59
C SER A 21 4.30 9.05 -10.15
N VAL A 22 5.01 10.17 -10.11
CA VAL A 22 6.43 10.21 -10.49
C VAL A 22 7.25 9.52 -9.40
N VAL A 23 7.84 8.39 -9.73
CA VAL A 23 8.71 7.64 -8.82
C VAL A 23 10.15 8.11 -8.95
N GLU A 24 10.57 8.39 -10.17
CA GLU A 24 11.94 8.79 -10.49
C GLU A 24 11.92 9.68 -11.72
N PHE A 25 12.78 10.69 -11.76
CA PHE A 25 12.94 11.54 -12.93
C PHE A 25 14.40 11.98 -13.11
N GLN A 26 14.79 12.22 -14.35
CA GLN A 26 16.12 12.69 -14.69
C GLN A 26 16.03 13.69 -15.85
N HIS A 27 16.57 14.89 -15.64
CA HIS A 27 16.75 15.88 -16.70
C HIS A 27 18.02 15.55 -17.48
N VAL A 28 17.89 15.43 -18.80
CA VAL A 28 19.02 15.14 -19.69
C VAL A 28 19.17 16.26 -20.71
N LYS A 29 20.37 16.83 -20.76
CA LYS A 29 20.76 17.82 -21.77
C LYS A 29 21.84 17.20 -22.66
N PRO A 30 21.45 16.62 -23.83
CA PRO A 30 22.44 16.03 -24.72
C PRO A 30 23.31 17.11 -25.37
N GLY A 31 24.52 16.75 -25.75
CA GLY A 31 25.41 17.66 -26.48
C GLY A 31 24.89 18.05 -27.87
N LYS A 32 24.02 17.23 -28.43
CA LYS A 32 23.29 17.48 -29.69
C LYS A 32 21.84 17.07 -29.50
N GLY A 33 20.92 17.94 -29.87
CA GLY A 33 19.49 17.69 -29.79
C GLY A 33 18.81 18.38 -28.62
N PRO A 34 17.47 18.34 -28.56
CA PRO A 34 16.69 18.99 -27.48
C PRO A 34 16.85 18.28 -26.15
N ALA A 35 16.78 19.06 -25.07
CA ALA A 35 16.75 18.53 -23.71
C ALA A 35 15.45 17.72 -23.48
N PHE A 36 15.53 16.70 -22.67
CA PHE A 36 14.38 15.86 -22.35
C PHE A 36 14.42 15.41 -20.87
N VAL A 37 13.29 14.91 -20.38
CA VAL A 37 13.15 14.38 -19.02
C VAL A 37 12.72 12.93 -19.11
N ARG A 38 13.54 12.04 -18.57
CA ARG A 38 13.17 10.62 -18.39
C ARG A 38 12.43 10.47 -17.06
N THR A 39 11.31 9.77 -17.08
CA THR A 39 10.53 9.51 -15.89
C THR A 39 10.22 8.04 -15.74
N LYS A 40 10.15 7.58 -14.49
CA LYS A 40 9.45 6.35 -14.11
C LYS A 40 8.15 6.74 -13.45
N LEU A 41 7.05 6.23 -13.97
CA LEU A 41 5.72 6.53 -13.49
C LEU A 41 5.09 5.26 -12.92
N LYS A 42 4.46 5.38 -11.76
CA LYS A 42 3.69 4.30 -11.15
C LYS A 42 2.21 4.65 -11.24
N GLY A 43 1.42 3.77 -11.83
CA GLY A 43 -0.03 3.93 -11.86
C GLY A 43 -0.58 3.96 -10.44
N VAL A 44 -1.31 5.01 -10.10
CA VAL A 44 -1.81 5.24 -8.73
C VAL A 44 -2.78 4.12 -8.32
N THR A 45 -3.64 3.67 -9.22
CA THR A 45 -4.59 2.59 -8.96
C THR A 45 -4.08 1.23 -9.41
N SER A 46 -3.35 1.15 -10.54
CA SER A 46 -2.90 -0.11 -11.11
C SER A 46 -1.61 -0.66 -10.47
N GLY A 47 -0.81 0.20 -9.87
CA GLY A 47 0.51 -0.16 -9.34
C GLY A 47 1.57 -0.42 -10.41
N LYS A 48 1.21 -0.36 -11.69
CA LYS A 48 2.09 -0.63 -12.82
C LYS A 48 3.15 0.44 -12.95
N VAL A 49 4.41 0.06 -13.16
CA VAL A 49 5.51 1.00 -13.38
C VAL A 49 5.86 1.03 -14.86
N VAL A 50 5.88 2.23 -15.44
CA VAL A 50 6.27 2.44 -16.84
C VAL A 50 7.32 3.54 -16.93
N ALA A 51 8.15 3.47 -17.93
CA ALA A 51 9.08 4.54 -18.27
C ALA A 51 8.45 5.45 -19.33
N LYS A 52 8.54 6.76 -19.16
CA LYS A 52 8.06 7.73 -20.12
C LYS A 52 9.06 8.89 -20.24
N THR A 53 9.34 9.31 -21.47
CA THR A 53 10.23 10.43 -21.76
C THR A 53 9.41 11.60 -22.28
N PHE A 54 9.63 12.78 -21.70
CA PHE A 54 9.00 14.03 -22.12
C PHE A 54 10.06 14.98 -22.65
N ASN A 55 9.70 15.81 -23.62
CA ASN A 55 10.53 16.94 -24.00
C ASN A 55 10.60 17.94 -22.82
N ALA A 56 11.76 18.55 -22.61
CA ALA A 56 11.92 19.55 -21.53
C ALA A 56 10.97 20.74 -21.78
N GLY A 57 10.33 21.21 -20.72
CA GLY A 57 9.43 22.35 -20.77
C GLY A 57 8.02 22.06 -21.30
N VAL A 58 7.71 20.81 -21.64
CA VAL A 58 6.37 20.41 -22.07
C VAL A 58 5.39 20.59 -20.90
N LYS A 59 4.18 21.06 -21.19
CA LYS A 59 3.10 21.18 -20.20
C LYS A 59 2.63 19.79 -19.81
N VAL A 60 2.41 19.61 -18.52
CA VAL A 60 1.85 18.39 -17.95
C VAL A 60 0.66 18.74 -17.07
N GLU A 61 -0.34 17.89 -17.09
CA GLU A 61 -1.51 18.03 -16.20
C GLU A 61 -1.22 17.32 -14.89
N THR A 62 -1.28 18.05 -13.78
CA THR A 62 -1.12 17.49 -12.44
C THR A 62 -2.48 17.25 -11.80
N ALA A 63 -2.54 16.27 -10.91
CA ALA A 63 -3.74 15.96 -10.14
C ALA A 63 -3.42 16.06 -8.65
N ASN A 64 -4.38 16.57 -7.87
CA ASN A 64 -4.30 16.57 -6.42
C ASN A 64 -4.76 15.22 -5.87
N VAL A 65 -3.92 14.62 -5.02
CA VAL A 65 -4.27 13.45 -4.23
C VAL A 65 -4.32 13.89 -2.77
N ASP A 66 -5.50 13.76 -2.18
CA ASP A 66 -5.74 14.08 -0.77
C ASP A 66 -5.53 12.80 0.06
N ARG A 67 -4.50 12.79 0.90
CA ARG A 67 -4.17 11.67 1.77
C ARG A 67 -4.71 11.96 3.16
N ARG A 68 -5.64 11.14 3.61
CA ARG A 68 -6.31 11.33 4.91
C ARG A 68 -6.10 10.16 5.83
N ASP A 69 -5.88 10.47 7.10
CA ASP A 69 -5.85 9.47 8.16
C ASP A 69 -7.27 9.01 8.45
N MET A 70 -7.50 7.71 8.29
CA MET A 70 -8.81 7.11 8.49
C MET A 70 -8.71 5.86 9.36
N GLN A 71 -9.83 5.50 9.95
CA GLN A 71 -9.97 4.31 10.76
C GLN A 71 -10.93 3.33 10.07
N TYR A 72 -10.50 2.08 9.93
CA TYR A 72 -11.36 1.03 9.40
C TYR A 72 -12.45 0.68 10.42
N LEU A 73 -13.70 0.68 9.98
CA LEU A 73 -14.83 0.37 10.84
C LEU A 73 -15.37 -1.04 10.60
N TYR A 74 -15.88 -1.32 9.41
CA TYR A 74 -16.50 -2.59 9.08
C TYR A 74 -16.61 -2.79 7.57
N LEU A 75 -16.90 -4.02 7.19
CA LEU A 75 -17.24 -4.39 5.81
C LEU A 75 -18.76 -4.49 5.70
N ASP A 76 -19.34 -3.84 4.71
CA ASP A 76 -20.77 -3.99 4.39
C ASP A 76 -20.97 -4.32 2.90
N GLY A 77 -22.23 -4.30 2.43
CA GLY A 77 -22.55 -4.62 1.04
C GLY A 77 -22.02 -3.60 0.01
N THR A 78 -21.56 -2.42 0.45
CA THR A 78 -21.01 -1.37 -0.42
C THR A 78 -19.49 -1.39 -0.47
N GLY A 79 -18.84 -2.03 0.48
CA GLY A 79 -17.39 -2.14 0.57
C GLY A 79 -16.86 -2.00 1.99
N TYR A 80 -15.58 -1.69 2.09
CA TYR A 80 -14.91 -1.46 3.36
C TYR A 80 -15.16 -0.03 3.80
N VAL A 81 -15.75 0.17 4.98
CA VAL A 81 -16.12 1.47 5.49
C VAL A 81 -15.01 2.01 6.38
N PHE A 82 -14.54 3.21 6.05
CA PHE A 82 -13.53 3.95 6.80
C PHE A 82 -14.09 5.27 7.28
N MET A 83 -13.63 5.70 8.44
CA MET A 83 -14.02 6.98 9.04
C MET A 83 -12.80 7.89 9.11
N ASP A 84 -12.95 9.11 8.59
CA ASP A 84 -11.95 10.15 8.72
C ASP A 84 -11.79 10.54 10.19
N THR A 85 -10.56 10.51 10.70
CA THR A 85 -10.31 10.79 12.12
C THR A 85 -10.40 12.28 12.47
N SER A 86 -10.44 13.17 11.48
CA SER A 86 -10.53 14.61 11.69
C SER A 86 -11.97 15.14 11.74
N ASP A 87 -12.83 14.66 10.85
CA ASP A 87 -14.22 15.16 10.72
C ASP A 87 -15.28 14.08 10.96
N TYR A 88 -14.84 12.81 11.17
CA TYR A 88 -15.70 11.64 11.42
C TYR A 88 -16.61 11.26 10.23
N GLU A 89 -16.37 11.81 9.06
CA GLU A 89 -17.08 11.39 7.86
C GLU A 89 -16.68 9.97 7.46
N GLN A 90 -17.66 9.20 7.00
CA GLN A 90 -17.46 7.82 6.59
C GLN A 90 -17.52 7.69 5.08
N ILE A 91 -16.63 6.87 4.54
CA ILE A 91 -16.63 6.50 3.13
C ILE A 91 -16.54 4.99 2.97
N ALA A 92 -17.19 4.48 1.92
CA ALA A 92 -17.05 3.08 1.53
C ALA A 92 -16.00 2.98 0.41
N VAL A 93 -15.01 2.13 0.62
CA VAL A 93 -13.96 1.86 -0.37
C VAL A 93 -14.23 0.49 -0.98
N PRO A 94 -14.38 0.39 -2.31
CA PRO A 94 -14.63 -0.89 -2.97
C PRO A 94 -13.52 -1.91 -2.69
N GLU A 95 -13.89 -3.19 -2.69
CA GLU A 95 -12.95 -4.28 -2.40
C GLU A 95 -11.77 -4.32 -3.35
N ASP A 96 -11.97 -4.01 -4.63
CA ASP A 96 -10.90 -3.96 -5.62
C ASP A 96 -9.86 -2.86 -5.35
N ILE A 97 -10.28 -1.75 -4.76
CA ILE A 97 -9.38 -0.66 -4.32
C ILE A 97 -8.61 -1.07 -3.07
N VAL A 98 -9.28 -1.71 -2.10
CA VAL A 98 -8.63 -2.20 -0.88
C VAL A 98 -7.59 -3.27 -1.22
N GLY A 99 -7.93 -4.18 -2.15
CA GLY A 99 -7.00 -5.22 -2.60
C GLY A 99 -6.46 -6.06 -1.45
N ASP A 100 -5.16 -6.36 -1.50
CA ASP A 100 -4.50 -7.20 -0.50
C ASP A 100 -4.40 -6.56 0.90
N ALA A 101 -4.66 -5.26 1.01
CA ALA A 101 -4.71 -4.60 2.32
C ALA A 101 -5.75 -5.23 3.25
N LYS A 102 -6.80 -5.83 2.70
CA LYS A 102 -7.83 -6.53 3.50
C LYS A 102 -7.25 -7.62 4.39
N ASN A 103 -6.13 -8.23 3.99
CA ASN A 103 -5.47 -9.29 4.74
C ASN A 103 -4.92 -8.81 6.10
N PHE A 104 -4.81 -7.50 6.28
CA PHE A 104 -4.24 -6.88 7.48
C PHE A 104 -5.14 -5.83 8.11
N LEU A 105 -6.43 -5.77 7.69
CA LEU A 105 -7.39 -4.83 8.25
C LEU A 105 -8.20 -5.48 9.37
N LEU A 106 -8.07 -4.93 10.56
CA LEU A 106 -8.95 -5.23 11.69
C LEU A 106 -9.80 -4.00 12.01
N GLU A 107 -10.97 -4.21 12.57
CA GLU A 107 -11.82 -3.13 13.09
C GLU A 107 -10.99 -2.20 14.00
N GLY A 108 -11.04 -0.91 13.74
CA GLY A 108 -10.25 0.08 14.45
C GLY A 108 -8.84 0.33 13.91
N ALA A 109 -8.42 -0.38 12.87
CA ALA A 109 -7.11 -0.17 12.26
C ALA A 109 -6.99 1.23 11.65
N GLU A 110 -5.88 1.91 11.91
CA GLU A 110 -5.57 3.20 11.32
C GLU A 110 -4.82 3.02 10.00
N VAL A 111 -5.32 3.70 8.97
CA VAL A 111 -4.76 3.64 7.61
C VAL A 111 -4.77 5.03 6.99
N ILE A 112 -4.06 5.18 5.89
CA ILE A 112 -4.18 6.36 5.04
C ILE A 112 -5.01 5.98 3.82
N VAL A 113 -6.05 6.76 3.54
CA VAL A 113 -6.86 6.62 2.33
C VAL A 113 -6.53 7.80 1.42
N ALA A 114 -6.11 7.51 0.21
CA ALA A 114 -5.84 8.53 -0.80
C ALA A 114 -7.09 8.76 -1.64
N LEU A 115 -7.48 10.02 -1.76
CA LEU A 115 -8.69 10.45 -2.47
C LEU A 115 -8.32 11.42 -3.59
N HIS A 116 -9.03 11.34 -4.69
CA HIS A 116 -9.01 12.33 -5.75
C HIS A 116 -10.45 12.72 -6.08
N GLU A 117 -10.75 14.00 -5.92
CA GLU A 117 -12.11 14.53 -6.11
C GLU A 117 -13.16 13.74 -5.31
N GLY A 118 -12.82 13.38 -4.08
CA GLY A 118 -13.69 12.62 -3.18
C GLY A 118 -13.77 11.12 -3.47
N LEU A 119 -13.09 10.61 -4.49
CA LEU A 119 -13.09 9.19 -4.85
C LEU A 119 -11.85 8.49 -4.31
N PRO A 120 -11.99 7.31 -3.69
CA PRO A 120 -10.84 6.58 -3.19
C PRO A 120 -9.98 6.03 -4.32
N LEU A 121 -8.66 6.21 -4.20
CA LEU A 121 -7.68 5.71 -5.16
C LEU A 121 -6.95 4.48 -4.66
N TYR A 122 -6.49 4.53 -3.43
CA TYR A 122 -5.75 3.43 -2.78
C TYR A 122 -5.74 3.60 -1.28
N ILE A 123 -5.34 2.55 -0.58
CA ILE A 123 -5.16 2.53 0.86
C ILE A 123 -3.70 2.24 1.16
N ASP A 124 -3.13 3.01 2.09
CA ASP A 124 -1.78 2.80 2.61
C ASP A 124 -1.88 2.29 4.05
N LEU A 125 -1.36 1.09 4.27
CA LEU A 125 -1.25 0.50 5.61
C LEU A 125 0.04 0.98 6.29
N PRO A 126 0.10 0.96 7.62
CA PRO A 126 1.39 1.03 8.32
C PRO A 126 2.33 -0.06 7.80
N ALA A 127 3.64 0.16 7.88
CA ALA A 127 4.63 -0.80 7.37
C ALA A 127 4.52 -2.17 8.03
N SER A 128 4.05 -2.21 9.26
CA SER A 128 3.81 -3.45 10.02
C SER A 128 2.58 -3.30 10.90
N VAL A 129 1.96 -4.44 11.21
CA VAL A 129 0.82 -4.52 12.13
C VAL A 129 1.06 -5.64 13.13
N VAL A 130 0.40 -5.53 14.28
CA VAL A 130 0.39 -6.58 15.30
C VAL A 130 -0.88 -7.39 15.14
N MET A 131 -0.73 -8.70 14.98
CA MET A 131 -1.84 -9.64 14.80
C MET A 131 -1.69 -10.82 15.73
N GLU A 132 -2.81 -11.34 16.22
CA GLU A 132 -2.84 -12.57 16.99
C GLU A 132 -2.96 -13.78 16.07
N ILE A 133 -2.18 -14.82 16.35
CA ILE A 133 -2.33 -16.11 15.67
C ILE A 133 -3.59 -16.78 16.24
N THR A 134 -4.58 -17.01 15.37
CA THR A 134 -5.84 -17.66 15.78
C THR A 134 -5.79 -19.17 15.61
N TYR A 135 -4.99 -19.67 14.67
CA TYR A 135 -4.81 -21.09 14.45
C TYR A 135 -3.41 -21.38 13.88
N THR A 136 -2.78 -22.41 14.41
CA THR A 136 -1.57 -22.99 13.83
C THR A 136 -1.42 -24.42 14.31
N GLU A 137 -0.80 -25.27 13.52
CA GLU A 137 -0.50 -26.63 13.92
C GLU A 137 0.75 -26.67 14.81
N PRO A 138 0.88 -27.68 15.68
CA PRO A 138 2.11 -27.86 16.46
C PRO A 138 3.31 -28.05 15.53
N GLY A 139 4.41 -27.36 15.84
CA GLY A 139 5.68 -27.62 15.18
C GLY A 139 6.29 -28.93 15.68
N LEU A 140 6.41 -29.92 14.82
CA LEU A 140 7.00 -31.20 15.19
C LEU A 140 8.53 -31.12 15.24
N GLN A 141 9.10 -31.52 16.36
CA GLN A 141 10.56 -31.68 16.46
C GLN A 141 11.03 -32.78 15.53
N GLY A 142 12.07 -32.52 14.77
CA GLY A 142 12.70 -33.49 13.88
C GLY A 142 12.36 -33.35 12.41
N ASP A 143 11.34 -32.59 12.06
CA ASP A 143 11.00 -32.36 10.66
C ASP A 143 12.03 -31.49 9.94
N ARG A 144 12.81 -30.70 10.70
CA ARG A 144 13.85 -29.85 10.13
C ARG A 144 15.00 -29.62 11.12
N SER A 145 16.20 -29.70 10.64
CA SER A 145 17.39 -29.49 11.44
C SER A 145 17.66 -28.03 11.80
N THR A 146 17.12 -27.04 11.04
CA THR A 146 17.33 -25.61 11.28
C THR A 146 16.19 -24.79 10.71
N GLY A 147 15.67 -23.86 11.51
CA GLY A 147 14.93 -22.69 11.04
C GLY A 147 13.69 -22.91 10.19
N GLY A 148 13.01 -24.02 10.34
CA GLY A 148 11.78 -24.29 9.60
C GLY A 148 10.64 -23.34 9.97
N THR A 149 9.71 -23.15 9.04
CA THR A 149 8.48 -22.37 9.26
C THR A 149 7.25 -23.26 9.10
N LYS A 150 6.13 -22.77 9.62
CA LYS A 150 4.83 -23.40 9.48
C LYS A 150 3.77 -22.37 9.16
N PRO A 151 2.66 -22.76 8.51
CA PRO A 151 1.53 -21.86 8.31
C PRO A 151 0.86 -21.50 9.63
N ALA A 152 0.46 -20.23 9.76
CA ALA A 152 -0.35 -19.75 10.87
C ALA A 152 -1.42 -18.82 10.33
N THR A 153 -2.64 -18.97 10.83
CA THR A 153 -3.76 -18.07 10.49
C THR A 153 -3.81 -16.94 11.51
N ILE A 154 -3.83 -15.71 11.03
CA ILE A 154 -3.97 -14.51 11.86
C ILE A 154 -5.44 -14.07 11.96
N GLU A 155 -5.71 -13.09 12.81
CA GLU A 155 -7.07 -12.63 13.17
C GLU A 155 -7.94 -12.28 11.96
N THR A 156 -7.35 -11.83 10.84
CA THR A 156 -8.09 -11.50 9.62
C THR A 156 -8.50 -12.72 8.79
N GLY A 157 -8.01 -13.90 9.15
CA GLY A 157 -8.19 -15.13 8.38
C GLY A 157 -7.09 -15.38 7.35
N TYR A 158 -6.16 -14.45 7.21
CA TYR A 158 -5.02 -14.59 6.30
C TYR A 158 -3.97 -15.53 6.90
N GLN A 159 -3.27 -16.27 6.03
CA GLN A 159 -2.26 -17.23 6.44
C GLN A 159 -0.85 -16.70 6.18
N ILE A 160 -0.01 -16.76 7.18
CA ILE A 160 1.40 -16.35 7.10
C ILE A 160 2.31 -17.51 7.52
N GLN A 161 3.60 -17.41 7.19
CA GLN A 161 4.62 -18.35 7.62
C GLN A 161 5.29 -17.85 8.90
N VAL A 162 5.33 -18.69 9.92
CA VAL A 162 5.90 -18.35 11.23
C VAL A 162 6.88 -19.43 11.68
N PRO A 163 7.81 -19.11 12.60
CA PRO A 163 8.68 -20.13 13.20
C PRO A 163 7.89 -21.25 13.87
N LEU A 164 8.47 -22.45 13.89
CA LEU A 164 7.81 -23.66 14.40
C LEU A 164 7.38 -23.58 15.86
N PHE A 165 8.06 -22.77 16.67
CA PHE A 165 7.80 -22.69 18.12
C PHE A 165 6.58 -21.84 18.49
N LEU A 166 6.00 -21.08 17.54
CA LEU A 166 4.88 -20.21 17.83
C LEU A 166 3.57 -21.00 17.96
N GLU A 167 2.73 -20.57 18.87
CA GLU A 167 1.44 -21.20 19.19
C GLU A 167 0.29 -20.22 18.97
N ALA A 168 -0.91 -20.76 18.82
CA ALA A 168 -2.14 -19.95 18.78
C ALA A 168 -2.26 -19.10 20.05
N GLY A 169 -2.79 -17.88 19.91
CA GLY A 169 -2.88 -16.89 20.99
C GLY A 169 -1.66 -15.98 21.09
N THR A 170 -0.60 -16.25 20.35
CA THR A 170 0.60 -15.40 20.32
C THR A 170 0.38 -14.19 19.44
N LYS A 171 0.75 -13.00 19.91
CA LYS A 171 0.76 -11.78 19.10
C LYS A 171 2.08 -11.67 18.34
N VAL A 172 1.98 -11.40 17.07
CA VAL A 172 3.13 -11.31 16.18
C VAL A 172 3.07 -10.02 15.36
N LYS A 173 4.24 -9.51 15.03
CA LYS A 173 4.38 -8.38 14.13
C LYS A 173 4.57 -8.89 12.72
N VAL A 174 3.79 -8.35 11.78
CA VAL A 174 3.74 -8.80 10.39
C VAL A 174 4.00 -7.61 9.47
N ASP A 175 4.85 -7.81 8.48
CA ASP A 175 5.08 -6.83 7.42
C ASP A 175 3.85 -6.78 6.50
N THR A 176 3.24 -5.61 6.36
CA THR A 176 2.01 -5.45 5.58
C THR A 176 2.23 -5.50 4.07
N ARG A 177 3.47 -5.32 3.62
CA ARG A 177 3.80 -5.35 2.19
C ARG A 177 4.07 -6.75 1.67
N THR A 178 4.67 -7.59 2.50
CA THR A 178 5.12 -8.93 2.12
C THR A 178 4.35 -10.05 2.81
N GLY A 179 3.71 -9.77 3.95
CA GLY A 179 3.09 -10.78 4.80
C GLY A 179 4.09 -11.55 5.66
N ASP A 180 5.33 -11.08 5.73
CA ASP A 180 6.39 -11.76 6.47
C ASP A 180 6.28 -11.53 7.97
N TYR A 181 6.56 -12.60 8.72
CA TYR A 181 6.71 -12.53 10.16
C TYR A 181 7.97 -11.73 10.53
N LEU A 182 7.80 -10.72 11.39
CA LEU A 182 8.91 -9.86 11.83
C LEU A 182 9.35 -10.13 13.26
N GLY A 183 8.52 -10.72 14.08
CA GLY A 183 8.86 -11.01 15.47
C GLY A 183 7.63 -11.23 16.33
N ARG A 184 7.86 -11.77 17.53
CA ARG A 184 6.84 -11.93 18.56
C ARG A 184 6.73 -10.63 19.34
N VAL A 185 5.50 -10.24 19.65
CA VAL A 185 5.22 -9.07 20.48
C VAL A 185 4.91 -9.53 21.89
N ASN A 186 5.69 -9.06 22.85
CA ASN A 186 5.42 -9.27 24.25
C ASN A 186 4.60 -8.09 24.79
N ASP A 187 3.55 -8.38 25.56
CA ASP A 187 2.75 -7.38 26.27
C ASP A 187 3.54 -6.74 27.42
#